data_900ecee1c234e5378a5bcf0a23d19b31
#
_entry.id   900ecee1c234e5378a5bcf0a23d19b31
#
_cell.length_a   1.000
_cell.length_b   1.000
_cell.length_c   1.000
_cell.angle_alpha   90.00
_cell.angle_beta   90.00
_cell.angle_gamma   90.00
#
_symmetry.space_group_name_H-M   'P 1'
#
loop_
_entity.id
_entity.type
_entity.pdbx_description
1 polymer ?
#
loop_
_entity_poly.entity_id
_entity_poly.type
_entity_poly.pdbx_seq_one_letter_code
_entity_poly.pdbx_strand_id
1 'polypeptide(L)' 'MKLTWDFTGNEYRLLELETNKTLAAIKYNGQDDSYSCSVNGVKHQLDAYDVTEAKKEVTKLLFGW' A
#
# COMPACT_ATOMS: atom_id res chain seq x y z
N MET A 1 10.74 6.38 -13.25
CA MET A 1 10.52 5.80 -11.90
C MET A 1 10.09 4.35 -12.04
N LYS A 2 10.79 3.45 -11.37
CA LYS A 2 10.44 2.04 -11.36
C LYS A 2 9.88 1.64 -10.02
N LEU A 3 8.68 1.11 -10.03
CA LEU A 3 7.96 0.71 -8.82
C LEU A 3 7.74 -0.80 -8.79
N THR A 4 7.78 -1.37 -7.61
CA THR A 4 7.44 -2.76 -7.41
C THR A 4 6.74 -2.94 -6.07
N TRP A 5 5.92 -3.99 -5.99
CA TRP A 5 5.31 -4.39 -4.73
C TRP A 5 6.10 -5.52 -4.11
N ASP A 6 6.33 -5.42 -2.81
CA ASP A 6 7.03 -6.43 -2.04
C ASP A 6 6.14 -6.84 -0.87
N PHE A 7 6.25 -8.09 -0.44
CA PHE A 7 5.47 -8.60 0.69
C PHE A 7 6.44 -9.04 1.77
N THR A 8 6.43 -8.35 2.90
CA THR A 8 7.33 -8.62 4.02
C THR A 8 6.59 -8.35 5.33
N GLY A 9 6.68 -9.29 6.28
CA GLY A 9 6.13 -9.09 7.61
C GLY A 9 4.64 -8.78 7.64
N ASN A 10 3.87 -9.44 6.79
CA ASN A 10 2.42 -9.27 6.66
C ASN A 10 2.00 -7.91 6.09
N GLU A 11 2.92 -7.23 5.43
CA GLU A 11 2.65 -5.97 4.76
C GLU A 11 3.02 -6.05 3.30
N TYR A 12 2.23 -5.39 2.44
CA TYR A 12 2.60 -5.13 1.06
C TYR A 12 3.20 -3.73 1.00
N ARG A 13 4.42 -3.62 0.49
CA ARG A 13 5.13 -2.35 0.40
C ARG A 13 5.34 -1.97 -1.05
N LEU A 14 5.07 -0.71 -1.36
CA LEU A 14 5.37 -0.16 -2.68
C LEU A 14 6.74 0.49 -2.62
N LEU A 15 7.68 -0.06 -3.38
CA LEU A 15 9.07 0.39 -3.39
C LEU A 15 9.41 1.11 -4.68
N GLU A 16 10.19 2.17 -4.55
CA GLU A 16 10.83 2.81 -5.68
C GLU A 16 12.23 2.19 -5.81
N LEU A 17 12.49 1.54 -6.94
CA LEU A 17 13.67 0.68 -7.10
C LEU A 17 14.99 1.44 -7.21
N GLU A 18 14.97 2.65 -7.77
CA GLU A 18 16.20 3.41 -7.98
C GLU A 18 16.80 3.89 -6.65
N THR A 19 15.95 4.33 -5.74
CA THR A 19 16.37 4.83 -4.43
C THR A 19 16.16 3.82 -3.31
N ASN A 20 15.50 2.70 -3.61
CA ASN A 20 15.14 1.68 -2.64
C ASN A 20 14.29 2.24 -1.49
N LYS A 21 13.43 3.20 -1.84
CA LYS A 21 12.60 3.90 -0.87
C LYS A 21 11.20 3.29 -0.83
N THR A 22 10.66 3.13 0.39
CA THR A 22 9.28 2.69 0.57
C THR A 22 8.35 3.88 0.46
N LEU A 23 7.45 3.84 -0.54
CA LEU A 23 6.49 4.93 -0.77
C LEU A 23 5.20 4.71 -0.01
N ALA A 24 4.79 3.47 0.18
CA ALA A 24 3.55 3.13 0.85
C ALA A 24 3.61 1.72 1.40
N ALA A 25 2.76 1.43 2.37
CA ALA A 25 2.62 0.09 2.91
C ALA A 25 1.13 -0.21 3.14
N ILE A 26 0.72 -1.43 2.82
CA ILE A 26 -0.65 -1.89 3.02
C ILE A 26 -0.66 -2.99 4.07
N LYS A 27 -1.52 -2.84 5.07
CA LYS A 27 -1.74 -3.84 6.11
C LYS A 27 -3.14 -4.39 6.04
N TYR A 28 -3.26 -5.71 6.22
CA TYR A 28 -4.54 -6.36 6.37
C TYR A 28 -4.86 -6.53 7.85
N ASN A 29 -6.05 -6.11 8.26
CA ASN A 29 -6.54 -6.30 9.62
C ASN A 29 -7.55 -7.46 9.61
N GLY A 30 -7.13 -8.61 10.12
CA GLY A 30 -7.97 -9.81 10.12
C GLY A 30 -9.17 -9.74 11.05
N GLN A 31 -9.13 -8.88 12.07
CA GLN A 31 -10.25 -8.72 12.98
C GLN A 31 -11.45 -8.05 12.33
N ASP A 32 -11.18 -7.04 11.50
CA ASP A 32 -12.21 -6.26 10.84
C ASP A 32 -12.39 -6.66 9.37
N ASP A 33 -11.57 -7.59 8.90
CA ASP A 33 -11.52 -7.98 7.49
C ASP A 33 -11.38 -6.75 6.59
N SER A 34 -10.43 -5.88 6.94
CA SER A 34 -10.23 -4.60 6.28
C SER A 34 -8.76 -4.38 5.95
N TYR A 35 -8.52 -3.42 5.07
CA TYR A 35 -7.18 -3.00 4.70
C TYR A 35 -6.94 -1.56 5.12
N SER A 36 -5.71 -1.27 5.52
CA SER A 36 -5.28 0.09 5.77
C SER A 36 -3.93 0.29 5.11
N CYS A 37 -3.57 1.54 4.88
CA CYS A 37 -2.27 1.84 4.29
C CYS A 37 -1.63 3.03 4.98
N SER A 38 -0.32 3.14 4.78
CA SER A 38 0.45 4.31 5.19
C SER A 38 1.10 4.88 3.95
N VAL A 39 0.85 6.16 3.68
CA VAL A 39 1.39 6.87 2.53
C VAL A 39 2.07 8.13 3.04
N ASN A 40 3.38 8.25 2.82
CA ASN A 40 4.18 9.38 3.30
C ASN A 40 4.02 9.61 4.81
N GLY A 41 3.91 8.52 5.57
CA GLY A 41 3.77 8.59 7.02
C GLY A 41 2.34 8.88 7.51
N VAL A 42 1.39 9.04 6.59
CA VAL A 42 -0.02 9.29 6.93
C VAL A 42 -0.81 8.01 6.74
N LYS A 43 -1.54 7.61 7.77
CA LYS A 43 -2.34 6.39 7.75
C LYS A 43 -3.70 6.63 7.14
N HIS A 44 -4.13 5.74 6.25
CA HIS A 44 -5.43 5.80 5.60
C HIS A 44 -6.16 4.47 5.76
N GLN A 45 -7.47 4.53 5.97
CA GLN A 45 -8.33 3.36 5.94
C GLN A 45 -8.77 3.14 4.50
N LEU A 46 -8.61 1.91 4.01
CA LEU A 46 -8.97 1.59 2.63
C LEU A 46 -10.34 0.92 2.57
N ASP A 47 -11.09 1.25 1.52
CA ASP A 47 -12.35 0.59 1.20
C ASP A 47 -12.10 -0.39 0.06
N ALA A 48 -11.50 -1.54 0.41
CA ALA A 48 -11.05 -2.52 -0.55
C ALA A 48 -11.49 -3.91 -0.13
N TYR A 49 -11.85 -4.75 -1.11
CA TYR A 49 -12.26 -6.13 -0.87
C TYR A 49 -11.08 -7.09 -0.81
N ASP A 50 -10.02 -6.77 -1.52
CA ASP A 50 -8.85 -7.63 -1.58
C ASP A 50 -7.59 -6.77 -1.79
N VAL A 51 -6.44 -7.43 -1.86
CA VAL A 51 -5.17 -6.72 -1.98
C VAL A 51 -5.03 -6.02 -3.33
N THR A 52 -5.65 -6.54 -4.38
CA THR A 52 -5.61 -5.91 -5.70
C THR A 52 -6.31 -4.56 -5.66
N GLU A 53 -7.49 -4.50 -5.04
CA GLU A 53 -8.21 -3.24 -4.85
C GLU A 53 -7.43 -2.30 -3.94
N ALA A 54 -6.82 -2.83 -2.88
CA ALA A 54 -6.01 -2.03 -1.97
C ALA A 54 -4.84 -1.37 -2.69
N LYS A 55 -4.17 -2.10 -3.57
CA LYS A 55 -3.06 -1.57 -4.37
C LYS A 55 -3.50 -0.45 -5.29
N LYS A 56 -4.69 -0.60 -5.91
CA LYS A 56 -5.26 0.45 -6.76
C LYS A 56 -5.54 1.71 -5.97
N GLU A 57 -6.13 1.58 -4.79
CA GLU A 57 -6.42 2.72 -3.92
C GLU A 57 -5.15 3.45 -3.52
N VAL A 58 -4.11 2.71 -3.15
CA VAL A 58 -2.83 3.31 -2.77
C VAL A 58 -2.19 4.06 -3.94
N THR A 59 -2.22 3.47 -5.13
CA THR A 59 -1.69 4.11 -6.33
C THR A 59 -2.43 5.42 -6.60
N LYS A 60 -3.74 5.42 -6.42
CA LYS A 60 -4.56 6.61 -6.59
C LYS A 60 -4.20 7.69 -5.59
N LEU A 61 -3.99 7.32 -4.33
CA LEU A 61 -3.59 8.27 -3.28
C LEU A 61 -2.22 8.89 -3.56
N LEU A 62 -1.30 8.08 -4.09
CA LEU A 62 0.07 8.55 -4.37
C LEU A 62 0.15 9.41 -5.63
N PHE A 63 -0.54 9.00 -6.69
CA PHE A 63 -0.35 9.58 -8.03
C PHE A 63 -1.60 10.23 -8.61
N GLY A 64 -2.75 10.04 -7.99
CA GLY A 64 -4.01 10.62 -8.46
C GLY A 64 -4.62 9.90 -9.67
N TRP A 65 -4.25 8.66 -9.89
CA TRP A 65 -4.73 7.88 -11.05
C TRP A 65 -6.05 7.18 -10.82
#